data_da225514dc948417ebc875843cb2c63a
#
_entry.id   da225514dc948417ebc875843cb2c63a
#
_cell.length_a   1.000
_cell.length_b   1.000
_cell.length_c   1.000
_cell.angle_alpha   90.00
_cell.angle_beta   90.00
_cell.angle_gamma   90.00
#
_symmetry.space_group_name_H-M   'P 1'
#
loop_
_entity.id
_entity.type
_entity.pdbx_description
1 polymer ?
#
loop_
_entity_poly.entity_id
_entity_poly.type
_entity_poly.pdbx_seq_one_letter_code
_entity_poly.pdbx_strand_id
1 'polypeptide(L)'
;MKIKIVELMILAVALATAAQVSSAQLPKETAARKAQRMKWWTEARFGMFIHWGLYALPARHEWVKNRERMTGEQYRKYFELFDPDLYEPREWARMAKAAGMKYVVMTAKHHEGFCLWDSKYTDYKATNTPGGKDLIKEYVEAFRAEGLKVGFYYSLIDWHHPDYTIDRMHPQRQESDADYERLNAGKDMARYREYMKNQVRELLSNYGEISIIWFDFSFPGKNGKGRDDWDSVNLLKLARSLQPGIIVDDRLDLRDVEGGWDFTTPEQVKVAKWPEQDGRKIPWETCQTFSGSWGYYRDEYTWKSPAQLLELLVESVSKGGNLLLNVGPTARGTFDHRAQESLRAMGEWMALNGRSVYGCTEAPEGLAAPPNTLLTWNPATRRLYVHLLAYPLNRLALPGMADKVKYAQFLHDASEVRFNAGSGDDAGDLFLTLPVSKPPVEIPVVEIYLK
;
A
#
# COMPACT_ATOMS: atom_id res chain seq x y z
N MET A 1 -69.17 19.43 9.07
CA MET A 1 -68.00 19.60 9.96
C MET A 1 -67.21 18.29 10.20
N LYS A 2 -67.32 17.27 9.32
CA LYS A 2 -66.62 15.98 9.44
C LYS A 2 -65.60 15.70 8.31
N ILE A 3 -65.50 16.55 7.29
CA ILE A 3 -64.61 16.36 6.12
C ILE A 3 -63.24 17.02 6.30
N LYS A 4 -63.10 18.05 7.15
CA LYS A 4 -61.82 18.75 7.37
C LYS A 4 -60.86 18.06 8.35
N ILE A 5 -61.29 17.03 9.08
CA ILE A 5 -60.46 16.32 10.06
C ILE A 5 -59.68 15.17 9.39
N VAL A 6 -60.19 14.62 8.30
CA VAL A 6 -59.55 13.51 7.57
C VAL A 6 -58.39 14.02 6.71
N GLU A 7 -58.51 15.21 6.12
CA GLU A 7 -57.40 15.81 5.33
C GLU A 7 -56.22 16.24 6.20
N LEU A 8 -56.45 16.66 7.47
CA LEU A 8 -55.39 17.01 8.39
C LEU A 8 -54.63 15.78 8.94
N MET A 9 -55.27 14.63 9.05
CA MET A 9 -54.61 13.38 9.46
C MET A 9 -53.77 12.75 8.32
N ILE A 10 -54.18 12.90 7.09
CA ILE A 10 -53.44 12.39 5.93
C ILE A 10 -52.18 13.25 5.69
N LEU A 11 -52.22 14.57 5.95
CA LEU A 11 -51.07 15.45 5.84
C LEU A 11 -50.04 15.23 6.97
N ALA A 12 -50.51 14.84 8.18
CA ALA A 12 -49.60 14.54 9.32
C ALA A 12 -48.90 13.18 9.18
N VAL A 13 -49.49 12.21 8.50
CA VAL A 13 -48.88 10.91 8.24
C VAL A 13 -47.88 10.97 7.06
N ALA A 14 -48.12 11.85 6.07
CA ALA A 14 -47.19 12.08 4.97
C ALA A 14 -45.94 12.88 5.37
N LEU A 15 -45.96 13.63 6.49
CA LEU A 15 -44.82 14.35 7.02
C LEU A 15 -43.98 13.52 8.01
N ALA A 16 -44.49 12.36 8.46
CA ALA A 16 -43.74 11.49 9.40
C ALA A 16 -42.93 10.39 8.72
N THR A 17 -43.00 10.23 7.39
CA THR A 17 -42.21 9.25 6.63
C THR A 17 -41.04 9.85 5.80
N ALA A 18 -40.83 11.17 5.90
CA ALA A 18 -39.54 11.77 5.56
C ALA A 18 -38.54 11.62 6.73
N ALA A 19 -38.48 10.41 7.33
CA ALA A 19 -37.42 10.05 8.25
C ALA A 19 -36.12 10.03 7.48
N GLN A 20 -35.41 11.16 7.60
CA GLN A 20 -33.97 11.29 7.57
C GLN A 20 -33.21 9.99 7.24
N VAL A 21 -32.88 9.81 5.98
CA VAL A 21 -31.62 9.21 5.62
C VAL A 21 -30.60 10.24 6.13
N SER A 22 -30.26 10.18 7.41
CA SER A 22 -29.11 10.84 7.97
C SER A 22 -27.95 10.31 7.14
N SER A 23 -27.47 11.12 6.19
CA SER A 23 -26.19 10.86 5.55
C SER A 23 -25.21 10.69 6.69
N ALA A 24 -24.73 9.46 6.88
CA ALA A 24 -23.85 9.11 8.00
C ALA A 24 -22.50 9.81 7.77
N GLN A 25 -22.43 11.10 8.13
CA GLN A 25 -21.23 11.91 7.97
C GLN A 25 -20.08 11.30 8.78
N LEU A 26 -18.91 11.23 8.18
CA LEU A 26 -17.68 10.88 8.88
C LEU A 26 -17.31 12.00 9.86
N PRO A 27 -16.69 11.68 11.00
CA PRO A 27 -16.17 12.71 11.90
C PRO A 27 -15.20 13.62 11.17
N LYS A 28 -15.41 14.94 11.26
CA LYS A 28 -14.51 15.91 10.63
C LYS A 28 -13.16 15.92 11.33
N GLU A 29 -12.10 15.76 10.56
CA GLU A 29 -10.72 15.91 11.01
C GLU A 29 -10.12 17.17 10.37
N THR A 30 -9.43 18.00 11.16
CA THR A 30 -8.73 19.16 10.61
C THR A 30 -7.50 18.71 9.80
N ALA A 31 -7.12 19.49 8.77
CA ALA A 31 -5.94 19.21 7.97
C ALA A 31 -4.65 19.08 8.80
N ALA A 32 -4.51 19.90 9.85
CA ALA A 32 -3.37 19.84 10.78
C ALA A 32 -3.33 18.52 11.56
N ARG A 33 -4.50 18.06 12.06
CA ARG A 33 -4.60 16.77 12.78
C ARG A 33 -4.31 15.59 11.84
N LYS A 34 -4.85 15.60 10.62
CA LYS A 34 -4.55 14.60 9.60
C LYS A 34 -3.05 14.57 9.27
N ALA A 35 -2.44 15.73 9.04
CA ALA A 35 -1.01 15.82 8.76
C ALA A 35 -0.16 15.27 9.93
N GLN A 36 -0.52 15.58 11.19
CA GLN A 36 0.17 15.05 12.37
C GLN A 36 0.01 13.53 12.51
N ARG A 37 -1.19 12.99 12.26
CA ARG A 37 -1.48 11.54 12.30
C ARG A 37 -0.71 10.78 11.22
N MET A 38 -0.57 11.37 10.04
CA MET A 38 0.12 10.77 8.89
C MET A 38 1.63 11.03 8.85
N LYS A 39 2.16 11.89 9.72
CA LYS A 39 3.56 12.35 9.68
C LYS A 39 4.54 11.17 9.64
N TRP A 40 4.37 10.19 10.52
CA TRP A 40 5.25 9.03 10.56
C TRP A 40 5.32 8.29 9.20
N TRP A 41 4.21 8.19 8.47
CA TRP A 41 4.13 7.50 7.20
C TRP A 41 4.70 8.34 6.05
N THR A 42 4.44 9.65 6.03
CA THR A 42 5.03 10.56 5.03
C THR A 42 6.54 10.72 5.21
N GLU A 43 7.07 10.49 6.41
CA GLU A 43 8.51 10.48 6.67
C GLU A 43 9.16 9.11 6.42
N ALA A 44 8.42 8.03 6.54
CA ALA A 44 8.88 6.65 6.37
C ALA A 44 9.27 6.32 4.92
N ARG A 45 8.48 6.72 3.94
CA ARG A 45 8.67 6.58 2.49
C ARG A 45 8.77 5.16 1.95
N PHE A 46 9.15 4.15 2.75
CA PHE A 46 9.41 2.80 2.29
C PHE A 46 8.82 1.76 3.24
N GLY A 47 7.97 0.89 2.71
CA GLY A 47 7.30 -0.19 3.43
C GLY A 47 7.35 -1.52 2.69
N MET A 48 7.07 -2.62 3.43
CA MET A 48 6.92 -3.97 2.90
C MET A 48 5.44 -4.32 2.79
N PHE A 49 5.05 -4.85 1.64
CA PHE A 49 3.78 -5.55 1.48
C PHE A 49 4.04 -7.07 1.51
N ILE A 50 3.16 -7.84 2.11
CA ILE A 50 3.28 -9.30 2.14
C ILE A 50 1.96 -9.91 1.67
N HIS A 51 1.98 -10.57 0.52
CA HIS A 51 0.84 -11.35 0.01
C HIS A 51 1.08 -12.82 0.27
N TRP A 52 0.38 -13.38 1.24
CA TRP A 52 0.51 -14.77 1.64
C TRP A 52 -0.83 -15.40 2.00
N GLY A 53 -1.01 -16.67 1.62
CA GLY A 53 -2.23 -17.44 1.81
C GLY A 53 -2.14 -18.80 1.13
N LEU A 54 -3.28 -19.46 0.98
CA LEU A 54 -3.37 -20.79 0.35
C LEU A 54 -2.85 -20.80 -1.09
N TYR A 55 -2.91 -19.69 -1.78
CA TYR A 55 -2.42 -19.53 -3.15
C TYR A 55 -0.89 -19.70 -3.28
N ALA A 56 -0.17 -19.73 -2.17
CA ALA A 56 1.26 -20.03 -2.19
C ALA A 56 1.54 -21.53 -2.51
N LEU A 57 0.61 -22.44 -2.18
CA LEU A 57 0.79 -23.87 -2.48
C LEU A 57 0.78 -24.16 -3.97
N PRO A 58 -0.23 -23.72 -4.78
CA PRO A 58 -0.19 -23.91 -6.22
C PRO A 58 0.96 -23.16 -6.89
N ALA A 59 1.51 -22.12 -6.24
CA ALA A 59 2.67 -21.36 -6.72
C ALA A 59 2.50 -20.82 -8.15
N ARG A 60 1.30 -20.35 -8.50
CA ARG A 60 0.90 -19.87 -9.83
C ARG A 60 0.12 -18.56 -9.78
N HIS A 61 0.49 -17.61 -8.91
CA HIS A 61 -0.18 -16.33 -8.69
C HIS A 61 -1.32 -16.37 -7.62
N GLU A 62 -1.54 -15.26 -6.90
CA GLU A 62 -2.59 -15.16 -5.86
C GLU A 62 -4.02 -15.25 -6.44
N TRP A 63 -4.21 -14.96 -7.72
CA TRP A 63 -5.49 -15.09 -8.41
C TRP A 63 -5.72 -16.48 -9.03
N VAL A 64 -4.94 -17.49 -8.69
CA VAL A 64 -5.04 -18.85 -9.28
C VAL A 64 -6.45 -19.42 -9.20
N LYS A 65 -7.15 -19.27 -8.06
CA LYS A 65 -8.54 -19.71 -7.89
C LYS A 65 -9.48 -19.08 -8.91
N ASN A 66 -9.32 -17.78 -9.17
CA ASN A 66 -10.11 -17.03 -10.15
C ASN A 66 -9.72 -17.37 -11.60
N ARG A 67 -8.42 -17.34 -11.89
CA ARG A 67 -7.91 -17.57 -13.27
C ARG A 67 -8.24 -18.97 -13.78
N GLU A 68 -8.11 -19.97 -12.90
CA GLU A 68 -8.43 -21.37 -13.23
C GLU A 68 -9.91 -21.71 -12.96
N ARG A 69 -10.74 -20.73 -12.60
CA ARG A 69 -12.18 -20.91 -12.30
C ARG A 69 -12.46 -22.06 -11.33
N MET A 70 -11.62 -22.22 -10.31
CA MET A 70 -11.73 -23.30 -9.34
C MET A 70 -12.96 -23.12 -8.44
N THR A 71 -13.67 -24.23 -8.24
CA THR A 71 -14.73 -24.30 -7.22
C THR A 71 -14.12 -24.32 -5.81
N GLY A 72 -14.96 -24.09 -4.78
CA GLY A 72 -14.52 -24.23 -3.38
C GLY A 72 -14.00 -25.66 -3.09
N GLU A 73 -14.63 -26.69 -3.64
CA GLU A 73 -14.22 -28.08 -3.49
C GLU A 73 -12.83 -28.35 -4.12
N GLN A 74 -12.62 -27.88 -5.35
CA GLN A 74 -11.32 -28.03 -6.03
C GLN A 74 -10.18 -27.29 -5.30
N TYR A 75 -10.50 -26.17 -4.63
CA TYR A 75 -9.52 -25.35 -3.91
C TYR A 75 -9.26 -25.87 -2.48
N ARG A 76 -10.15 -26.68 -1.93
CA ARG A 76 -10.14 -27.19 -0.55
C ARG A 76 -8.85 -27.93 -0.19
N LYS A 77 -8.26 -28.66 -1.13
CA LYS A 77 -6.99 -29.37 -0.94
C LYS A 77 -5.85 -28.47 -0.46
N TYR A 78 -5.85 -27.19 -0.86
CA TYR A 78 -4.82 -26.25 -0.40
C TYR A 78 -5.01 -25.85 1.08
N PHE A 79 -6.26 -25.81 1.54
CA PHE A 79 -6.54 -25.65 2.97
C PHE A 79 -6.12 -26.88 3.77
N GLU A 80 -6.42 -28.08 3.28
CA GLU A 80 -6.09 -29.34 3.94
C GLU A 80 -4.58 -29.64 4.00
N LEU A 81 -3.79 -28.99 3.13
CA LEU A 81 -2.35 -29.21 3.00
C LEU A 81 -1.51 -27.99 3.44
N PHE A 82 -2.14 -26.92 3.93
CA PHE A 82 -1.39 -25.73 4.33
C PHE A 82 -0.67 -25.95 5.65
N ASP A 83 0.64 -26.14 5.56
CA ASP A 83 1.55 -26.33 6.70
C ASP A 83 2.81 -25.47 6.51
N PRO A 84 2.81 -24.22 7.01
CA PRO A 84 3.95 -23.33 6.90
C PRO A 84 5.02 -23.64 7.98
N ASP A 85 5.63 -24.79 7.89
CA ASP A 85 6.57 -25.35 8.86
C ASP A 85 7.90 -24.57 8.99
N LEU A 86 8.22 -23.70 8.01
CA LEU A 86 9.39 -22.83 8.03
C LEU A 86 9.03 -21.35 8.25
N TYR A 87 7.83 -21.08 8.73
CA TYR A 87 7.41 -19.71 9.02
C TYR A 87 8.16 -19.13 10.23
N GLU A 88 9.07 -18.22 9.97
CA GLU A 88 9.87 -17.48 10.95
C GLU A 88 9.67 -15.97 10.80
N PRO A 89 8.60 -15.39 11.34
CA PRO A 89 8.27 -13.97 11.11
C PRO A 89 9.32 -13.00 11.65
N ARG A 90 10.15 -13.41 12.61
CA ARG A 90 11.27 -12.60 13.09
C ARG A 90 12.34 -12.42 12.02
N GLU A 91 12.57 -13.42 11.18
CA GLU A 91 13.49 -13.30 10.06
C GLU A 91 12.93 -12.37 8.99
N TRP A 92 11.65 -12.47 8.69
CA TRP A 92 10.98 -11.53 7.78
C TRP A 92 11.12 -10.08 8.28
N ALA A 93 10.88 -9.85 9.57
CA ALA A 93 10.99 -8.53 10.18
C ALA A 93 12.41 -7.97 10.13
N ARG A 94 13.43 -8.81 10.41
CA ARG A 94 14.85 -8.42 10.29
C ARG A 94 15.21 -8.08 8.85
N MET A 95 14.77 -8.88 7.87
CA MET A 95 15.02 -8.59 6.44
C MET A 95 14.37 -7.27 6.01
N ALA A 96 13.12 -7.02 6.41
CA ALA A 96 12.44 -5.76 6.14
C ALA A 96 13.18 -4.56 6.74
N LYS A 97 13.57 -4.65 8.00
CA LYS A 97 14.34 -3.61 8.70
C LYS A 97 15.71 -3.38 8.06
N ALA A 98 16.43 -4.46 7.75
CA ALA A 98 17.73 -4.39 7.10
C ALA A 98 17.65 -3.78 5.69
N ALA A 99 16.56 -4.03 4.95
CA ALA A 99 16.28 -3.38 3.67
C ALA A 99 15.95 -1.88 3.80
N GLY A 100 15.78 -1.37 5.03
CA GLY A 100 15.47 0.05 5.30
C GLY A 100 13.98 0.36 5.37
N MET A 101 13.11 -0.63 5.37
CA MET A 101 11.66 -0.43 5.50
C MET A 101 11.28 0.03 6.91
N LYS A 102 10.19 0.80 7.03
CA LYS A 102 9.72 1.42 8.28
C LYS A 102 8.35 0.91 8.72
N TYR A 103 7.62 0.28 7.83
CA TYR A 103 6.30 -0.28 8.09
C TYR A 103 6.07 -1.50 7.22
N VAL A 104 5.08 -2.28 7.59
CA VAL A 104 4.68 -3.48 6.87
C VAL A 104 3.16 -3.58 6.82
N VAL A 105 2.64 -4.08 5.71
CA VAL A 105 1.23 -4.44 5.53
C VAL A 105 1.18 -5.90 5.09
N MET A 106 0.41 -6.74 5.78
CA MET A 106 0.27 -8.15 5.43
C MET A 106 -1.19 -8.48 5.12
N THR A 107 -1.41 -9.32 4.11
CA THR A 107 -2.74 -9.83 3.80
C THR A 107 -3.24 -10.70 4.96
N ALA A 108 -4.09 -10.12 5.84
CA ALA A 108 -4.75 -10.92 6.87
C ALA A 108 -5.79 -11.87 6.23
N LYS A 109 -6.53 -11.39 5.23
CA LYS A 109 -7.43 -12.16 4.36
C LYS A 109 -7.34 -11.64 2.94
N HIS A 110 -7.02 -12.49 1.98
CA HIS A 110 -7.10 -12.18 0.55
C HIS A 110 -8.43 -12.65 -0.06
N HIS A 111 -8.62 -12.51 -1.36
CA HIS A 111 -9.89 -12.74 -2.06
C HIS A 111 -10.46 -14.15 -1.92
N GLU A 112 -9.63 -15.18 -1.72
CA GLU A 112 -10.09 -16.54 -1.51
C GLU A 112 -10.79 -16.78 -0.18
N GLY A 113 -10.79 -15.79 0.72
CA GLY A 113 -11.51 -15.81 1.99
C GLY A 113 -10.78 -16.51 3.14
N PHE A 114 -9.57 -16.99 2.94
CA PHE A 114 -8.78 -17.67 3.97
C PHE A 114 -8.20 -16.65 4.98
N CYS A 115 -8.48 -16.88 6.27
CA CYS A 115 -8.04 -16.02 7.35
C CYS A 115 -6.70 -16.52 7.93
N LEU A 116 -5.67 -15.67 7.93
CA LEU A 116 -4.37 -16.00 8.53
C LEU A 116 -4.36 -15.90 10.06
N TRP A 117 -5.45 -15.48 10.69
CA TRP A 117 -5.63 -15.37 12.15
C TRP A 117 -6.72 -16.30 12.66
N ASP A 118 -6.80 -16.45 13.99
CA ASP A 118 -7.82 -17.25 14.67
C ASP A 118 -9.18 -16.54 14.72
N SER A 119 -9.80 -16.33 13.57
CA SER A 119 -11.15 -15.71 13.48
C SER A 119 -12.19 -16.59 14.17
N LYS A 120 -13.10 -15.97 14.92
CA LYS A 120 -14.26 -16.64 15.55
C LYS A 120 -15.45 -16.77 14.60
N TYR A 121 -15.36 -16.15 13.43
CA TYR A 121 -16.48 -16.02 12.49
C TYR A 121 -16.40 -16.98 11.30
N THR A 122 -15.34 -17.77 11.21
CA THR A 122 -15.17 -18.78 10.16
C THR A 122 -14.23 -19.90 10.63
N ASP A 123 -14.47 -21.10 10.11
CA ASP A 123 -13.54 -22.24 10.24
C ASP A 123 -12.49 -22.28 9.12
N TYR A 124 -12.60 -21.40 8.12
CA TYR A 124 -11.66 -21.28 7.02
C TYR A 124 -10.48 -20.37 7.41
N LYS A 125 -9.67 -20.85 8.32
CA LYS A 125 -8.60 -20.10 9.00
C LYS A 125 -7.36 -20.92 9.27
N ALA A 126 -6.23 -20.27 9.46
CA ALA A 126 -4.91 -20.89 9.61
C ALA A 126 -4.81 -21.83 10.82
N THR A 127 -5.49 -21.53 11.93
CA THR A 127 -5.52 -22.39 13.12
C THR A 127 -6.22 -23.73 12.91
N ASN A 128 -7.00 -23.89 11.83
CA ASN A 128 -7.69 -25.13 11.47
C ASN A 128 -6.98 -25.90 10.35
N THR A 129 -5.81 -25.47 9.91
CA THR A 129 -4.94 -26.19 8.96
C THR A 129 -3.91 -27.04 9.69
N PRO A 130 -3.16 -27.92 9.01
CA PRO A 130 -2.08 -28.69 9.65
C PRO A 130 -1.06 -27.81 10.39
N GLY A 131 -0.77 -26.58 9.92
CA GLY A 131 0.10 -25.63 10.61
C GLY A 131 -0.42 -25.13 11.96
N GLY A 132 -1.75 -25.11 12.16
CA GLY A 132 -2.42 -24.93 13.46
C GLY A 132 -2.11 -23.64 14.22
N LYS A 133 -1.64 -22.57 13.55
CA LYS A 133 -1.14 -21.35 14.20
C LYS A 133 -1.94 -20.10 13.82
N ASP A 134 -2.01 -19.12 14.73
CA ASP A 134 -2.38 -17.75 14.43
C ASP A 134 -1.16 -17.01 13.86
N LEU A 135 -1.07 -17.00 12.53
CA LEU A 135 0.07 -16.43 11.79
C LEU A 135 0.15 -14.91 11.91
N ILE A 136 -1.02 -14.26 12.09
CA ILE A 136 -1.09 -12.79 12.29
C ILE A 136 -0.54 -12.39 13.66
N LYS A 137 -0.79 -13.16 14.69
CA LYS A 137 -0.24 -12.88 16.02
C LYS A 137 1.29 -12.87 15.99
N GLU A 138 1.89 -13.93 15.46
CA GLU A 138 3.35 -14.05 15.36
C GLU A 138 3.96 -12.95 14.47
N TYR A 139 3.28 -12.60 13.35
CA TYR A 139 3.68 -11.49 12.48
C TYR A 139 3.72 -10.16 13.23
N VAL A 140 2.62 -9.80 13.92
CA VAL A 140 2.54 -8.52 14.63
C VAL A 140 3.61 -8.40 15.72
N GLU A 141 3.80 -9.45 16.49
CA GLU A 141 4.82 -9.51 17.56
C GLU A 141 6.23 -9.32 16.98
N ALA A 142 6.56 -10.02 15.90
CA ALA A 142 7.88 -9.99 15.27
C ALA A 142 8.22 -8.62 14.68
N PHE A 143 7.33 -8.05 13.88
CA PHE A 143 7.59 -6.78 13.21
C PHE A 143 7.61 -5.60 14.19
N ARG A 144 6.74 -5.63 15.19
CA ARG A 144 6.73 -4.62 16.26
C ARG A 144 8.01 -4.70 17.11
N ALA A 145 8.53 -5.88 17.39
CA ALA A 145 9.79 -6.06 18.12
C ALA A 145 10.99 -5.45 17.38
N GLU A 146 10.95 -5.42 16.05
CA GLU A 146 11.96 -4.75 15.22
C GLU A 146 11.72 -3.24 15.05
N GLY A 147 10.65 -2.69 15.65
CA GLY A 147 10.32 -1.27 15.60
C GLY A 147 9.63 -0.83 14.32
N LEU A 148 9.10 -1.76 13.51
CA LEU A 148 8.33 -1.43 12.33
C LEU A 148 6.86 -1.18 12.71
N LYS A 149 6.23 -0.20 12.04
CA LYS A 149 4.79 0.01 12.13
C LYS A 149 4.05 -1.11 11.39
N VAL A 150 3.01 -1.65 12.02
CA VAL A 150 2.28 -2.81 11.51
C VAL A 150 0.94 -2.39 10.92
N GLY A 151 0.60 -2.97 9.78
CA GLY A 151 -0.68 -2.81 9.11
C GLY A 151 -1.24 -4.13 8.59
N PHE A 152 -2.52 -4.11 8.26
CA PHE A 152 -3.22 -5.22 7.65
C PHE A 152 -3.82 -4.82 6.31
N TYR A 153 -3.73 -5.73 5.33
CA TYR A 153 -4.57 -5.74 4.16
C TYR A 153 -5.79 -6.62 4.44
N TYR A 154 -6.95 -6.16 4.05
CA TYR A 154 -8.21 -6.89 4.17
C TYR A 154 -9.01 -6.81 2.86
N SER A 155 -9.23 -7.95 2.21
CA SER A 155 -10.04 -8.03 1.02
C SER A 155 -11.52 -7.81 1.33
N LEU A 156 -12.17 -6.89 0.63
CA LEU A 156 -13.62 -6.67 0.67
C LEU A 156 -14.38 -7.80 -0.03
N ILE A 157 -13.79 -8.40 -1.06
CA ILE A 157 -14.35 -9.57 -1.73
C ILE A 157 -13.95 -10.86 -1.00
N ASP A 158 -14.82 -11.88 -1.11
CA ASP A 158 -14.63 -13.17 -0.44
C ASP A 158 -15.24 -14.30 -1.28
N TRP A 159 -14.39 -15.07 -1.94
CA TRP A 159 -14.83 -16.15 -2.81
C TRP A 159 -15.19 -17.44 -2.05
N HIS A 160 -15.17 -17.41 -0.74
CA HIS A 160 -15.49 -18.57 0.11
C HIS A 160 -16.79 -18.39 0.89
N HIS A 161 -17.10 -17.16 1.34
CA HIS A 161 -18.25 -16.92 2.22
C HIS A 161 -19.58 -17.25 1.52
N PRO A 162 -20.48 -18.04 2.14
CA PRO A 162 -21.71 -18.50 1.50
C PRO A 162 -22.66 -17.36 1.11
N ASP A 163 -22.71 -16.26 1.87
CA ASP A 163 -23.56 -15.12 1.61
C ASP A 163 -22.92 -14.05 0.69
N TYR A 164 -21.65 -14.21 0.33
CA TYR A 164 -21.04 -13.34 -0.66
C TYR A 164 -21.64 -13.62 -2.04
N THR A 165 -22.27 -12.62 -2.65
CA THR A 165 -22.89 -12.79 -3.96
C THR A 165 -21.84 -12.89 -5.06
N ILE A 166 -22.03 -13.87 -5.95
CA ILE A 166 -21.18 -14.04 -7.13
C ILE A 166 -21.29 -12.79 -8.00
N ASP A 167 -20.13 -12.26 -8.39
CA ASP A 167 -19.96 -11.07 -9.21
C ASP A 167 -18.98 -11.33 -10.36
N ARG A 168 -18.69 -10.29 -11.15
CA ARG A 168 -17.79 -10.41 -12.31
C ARG A 168 -16.33 -10.75 -11.95
N MET A 169 -15.94 -10.61 -10.66
CA MET A 169 -14.59 -10.95 -10.18
C MET A 169 -14.54 -12.30 -9.46
N HIS A 170 -15.70 -12.95 -9.26
CA HIS A 170 -15.75 -14.24 -8.61
C HIS A 170 -15.21 -15.37 -9.54
N PRO A 171 -14.52 -16.42 -9.01
CA PRO A 171 -14.08 -17.56 -9.82
C PRO A 171 -15.21 -18.20 -10.64
N GLN A 172 -16.42 -18.22 -10.09
CA GLN A 172 -17.61 -18.78 -10.74
C GLN A 172 -18.47 -17.70 -11.43
N ARG A 173 -17.87 -16.63 -11.90
CA ARG A 173 -18.54 -15.57 -12.66
C ARG A 173 -19.24 -16.10 -13.88
N GLN A 174 -20.35 -15.46 -14.24
CA GLN A 174 -21.23 -15.88 -15.31
C GLN A 174 -21.22 -14.88 -16.47
N GLU A 175 -21.80 -15.32 -17.61
CA GLU A 175 -21.96 -14.47 -18.80
C GLU A 175 -23.34 -13.81 -18.84
N SER A 176 -24.39 -14.43 -18.24
CA SER A 176 -25.76 -13.92 -18.27
C SER A 176 -26.27 -13.46 -16.92
N ASP A 177 -27.14 -12.43 -16.92
CA ASP A 177 -27.75 -11.91 -15.71
C ASP A 177 -28.66 -12.97 -15.04
N ALA A 178 -29.37 -13.78 -15.82
CA ALA A 178 -30.21 -14.88 -15.30
C ALA A 178 -29.39 -15.94 -14.51
N ASP A 179 -28.15 -16.21 -14.93
CA ASP A 179 -27.28 -17.12 -14.18
C ASP A 179 -26.77 -16.48 -12.90
N TYR A 180 -26.45 -15.17 -12.88
CA TYR A 180 -26.14 -14.46 -11.65
C TYR A 180 -27.30 -14.48 -10.67
N GLU A 181 -28.52 -14.21 -11.12
CA GLU A 181 -29.75 -14.27 -10.28
C GLU A 181 -29.93 -15.65 -9.67
N ARG A 182 -29.84 -16.71 -10.49
CA ARG A 182 -29.98 -18.10 -10.07
C ARG A 182 -28.92 -18.50 -9.02
N LEU A 183 -27.66 -18.15 -9.22
CA LEU A 183 -26.57 -18.52 -8.33
C LEU A 183 -26.52 -17.68 -7.06
N ASN A 184 -27.10 -16.49 -7.09
CA ASN A 184 -27.20 -15.61 -5.95
C ASN A 184 -28.50 -15.77 -5.14
N ALA A 185 -29.41 -16.61 -5.62
CA ALA A 185 -30.66 -16.88 -4.89
C ALA A 185 -30.38 -17.41 -3.48
N GLY A 186 -30.93 -16.74 -2.47
CA GLY A 186 -30.76 -17.08 -1.05
C GLY A 186 -29.48 -16.56 -0.38
N LYS A 187 -28.56 -15.94 -1.13
CA LYS A 187 -27.41 -15.25 -0.54
C LYS A 187 -27.82 -13.88 0.02
N ASP A 188 -27.17 -13.45 1.08
CA ASP A 188 -27.50 -12.20 1.77
C ASP A 188 -26.26 -11.38 2.09
N MET A 189 -26.02 -10.33 1.31
CA MET A 189 -24.91 -9.40 1.51
C MET A 189 -24.99 -8.66 2.87
N ALA A 190 -26.15 -8.57 3.51
CA ALA A 190 -26.22 -7.98 4.85
C ALA A 190 -25.52 -8.87 5.89
N ARG A 191 -25.71 -10.21 5.81
CA ARG A 191 -24.98 -11.15 6.65
C ARG A 191 -23.46 -11.12 6.36
N TYR A 192 -23.09 -11.02 5.07
CA TYR A 192 -21.69 -10.86 4.71
C TYR A 192 -21.06 -9.58 5.28
N ARG A 193 -21.78 -8.43 5.22
CA ARG A 193 -21.31 -7.17 5.81
C ARG A 193 -21.06 -7.28 7.31
N GLU A 194 -21.93 -7.94 8.05
CA GLU A 194 -21.73 -8.15 9.50
C GLU A 194 -20.54 -9.07 9.78
N TYR A 195 -20.38 -10.15 9.01
CA TYR A 195 -19.20 -11.00 9.07
C TYR A 195 -17.91 -10.18 8.85
N MET A 196 -17.86 -9.38 7.79
CA MET A 196 -16.71 -8.53 7.45
C MET A 196 -16.40 -7.53 8.58
N LYS A 197 -17.39 -6.82 9.11
CA LYS A 197 -17.22 -5.88 10.23
C LYS A 197 -16.71 -6.58 11.50
N ASN A 198 -17.21 -7.77 11.77
CA ASN A 198 -16.76 -8.54 12.93
C ASN A 198 -15.30 -8.99 12.79
N GLN A 199 -14.88 -9.41 11.61
CA GLN A 199 -13.47 -9.73 11.32
C GLN A 199 -12.56 -8.51 11.41
N VAL A 200 -12.97 -7.36 10.88
CA VAL A 200 -12.21 -6.11 11.02
C VAL A 200 -12.11 -5.70 12.50
N ARG A 201 -13.16 -5.92 13.29
CA ARG A 201 -13.13 -5.69 14.74
C ARG A 201 -12.11 -6.60 15.43
N GLU A 202 -12.05 -7.89 15.09
CA GLU A 202 -11.01 -8.80 15.61
C GLU A 202 -9.61 -8.29 15.32
N LEU A 203 -9.32 -7.98 14.05
CA LEU A 203 -8.00 -7.53 13.60
C LEU A 203 -7.57 -6.23 14.29
N LEU A 204 -8.49 -5.30 14.49
CA LEU A 204 -8.17 -3.99 15.07
C LEU A 204 -8.30 -3.94 16.60
N SER A 205 -8.71 -5.03 17.26
CA SER A 205 -8.83 -5.07 18.73
C SER A 205 -7.88 -6.09 19.39
N ASN A 206 -7.55 -7.19 18.73
CA ASN A 206 -6.86 -8.31 19.38
C ASN A 206 -5.34 -8.26 19.27
N TYR A 207 -4.78 -7.39 18.42
CA TYR A 207 -3.35 -7.38 18.07
C TYR A 207 -2.62 -6.07 18.49
N GLY A 208 -3.23 -5.27 19.37
CA GLY A 208 -2.67 -4.02 19.86
C GLY A 208 -2.74 -2.88 18.82
N GLU A 209 -1.77 -1.97 18.83
CA GLU A 209 -1.76 -0.84 17.89
C GLU A 209 -1.54 -1.29 16.45
N ILE A 210 -2.47 -0.93 15.57
CA ILE A 210 -2.40 -1.14 14.12
C ILE A 210 -2.37 0.22 13.43
N SER A 211 -1.33 0.45 12.65
CA SER A 211 -1.05 1.78 12.09
C SER A 211 -1.69 1.99 10.73
N ILE A 212 -1.95 0.92 9.96
CA ILE A 212 -2.54 0.94 8.62
C ILE A 212 -3.58 -0.17 8.51
N ILE A 213 -4.75 0.15 7.94
CA ILE A 213 -5.61 -0.85 7.33
C ILE A 213 -5.76 -0.52 5.84
N TRP A 214 -5.43 -1.50 5.03
CA TRP A 214 -5.44 -1.45 3.59
C TRP A 214 -6.60 -2.31 3.09
N PHE A 215 -7.76 -1.69 2.80
CA PHE A 215 -8.90 -2.37 2.20
C PHE A 215 -8.67 -2.58 0.71
N ASP A 216 -9.29 -3.60 0.13
CA ASP A 216 -9.09 -3.82 -1.29
C ASP A 216 -10.37 -4.30 -1.99
N PHE A 217 -10.51 -3.81 -3.21
CA PHE A 217 -11.39 -4.30 -4.24
C PHE A 217 -12.82 -3.76 -4.22
N SER A 218 -12.99 -2.43 -4.33
CA SER A 218 -14.25 -1.84 -4.79
C SER A 218 -14.25 -1.68 -6.30
N PHE A 219 -15.32 -2.16 -6.95
CA PHE A 219 -15.46 -2.15 -8.41
C PHE A 219 -16.93 -1.97 -8.82
N PRO A 220 -17.52 -0.80 -8.54
CA PRO A 220 -18.92 -0.53 -8.80
C PRO A 220 -19.32 -0.74 -10.27
N GLY A 221 -20.62 -0.73 -10.54
CA GLY A 221 -21.19 -0.94 -11.86
C GLY A 221 -21.81 -2.33 -12.04
N LYS A 222 -22.16 -2.66 -13.30
CA LYS A 222 -22.89 -3.91 -13.60
C LYS A 222 -22.15 -5.15 -13.09
N ASN A 223 -22.84 -5.98 -12.32
CA ASN A 223 -22.29 -7.17 -11.67
C ASN A 223 -21.00 -6.90 -10.88
N GLY A 224 -20.87 -5.70 -10.34
CA GLY A 224 -19.79 -5.28 -9.46
C GLY A 224 -20.29 -4.99 -8.06
N LYS A 225 -19.39 -4.44 -7.23
CA LYS A 225 -19.70 -4.04 -5.84
C LYS A 225 -18.99 -2.74 -5.50
N GLY A 226 -19.67 -1.87 -4.76
CA GLY A 226 -19.19 -0.57 -4.34
C GLY A 226 -19.55 -0.27 -2.89
N ARG A 227 -19.51 1.01 -2.53
CA ARG A 227 -19.66 1.50 -1.15
C ARG A 227 -20.88 0.97 -0.39
N ASP A 228 -22.00 0.80 -1.06
CA ASP A 228 -23.26 0.35 -0.42
C ASP A 228 -23.22 -1.16 -0.15
N ASP A 229 -22.55 -1.92 -1.02
CA ASP A 229 -22.35 -3.35 -0.82
C ASP A 229 -21.47 -3.65 0.40
N TRP A 230 -20.49 -2.80 0.67
CA TRP A 230 -19.56 -2.92 1.79
C TRP A 230 -20.04 -2.22 3.06
N ASP A 231 -21.05 -1.34 2.97
CA ASP A 231 -21.36 -0.37 4.03
C ASP A 231 -20.12 0.43 4.44
N SER A 232 -19.41 0.93 3.42
CA SER A 232 -18.07 1.49 3.52
C SER A 232 -17.93 2.59 4.56
N VAL A 233 -18.93 3.48 4.69
CA VAL A 233 -18.92 4.57 5.67
C VAL A 233 -18.90 4.01 7.11
N ASN A 234 -19.71 3.02 7.40
CA ASN A 234 -19.76 2.42 8.73
C ASN A 234 -18.55 1.52 8.99
N LEU A 235 -18.00 0.86 7.96
CA LEU A 235 -16.77 0.11 8.07
C LEU A 235 -15.57 1.02 8.40
N LEU A 236 -15.46 2.17 7.73
CA LEU A 236 -14.43 3.18 8.03
C LEU A 236 -14.59 3.78 9.43
N LYS A 237 -15.83 4.10 9.86
CA LYS A 237 -16.13 4.56 11.23
C LYS A 237 -15.69 3.52 12.26
N LEU A 238 -15.99 2.26 12.02
CA LEU A 238 -15.57 1.15 12.89
C LEU A 238 -14.05 1.12 13.02
N ALA A 239 -13.32 1.11 11.90
CA ALA A 239 -11.86 1.08 11.90
C ALA A 239 -11.26 2.25 12.71
N ARG A 240 -11.72 3.49 12.47
CA ARG A 240 -11.24 4.69 13.17
C ARG A 240 -11.67 4.76 14.63
N SER A 241 -12.80 4.18 15.00
CA SER A 241 -13.24 4.12 16.40
C SER A 241 -12.38 3.17 17.23
N LEU A 242 -11.93 2.07 16.63
CA LEU A 242 -11.07 1.06 17.28
C LEU A 242 -9.62 1.51 17.34
N GLN A 243 -9.15 2.20 16.29
CA GLN A 243 -7.77 2.66 16.16
C GLN A 243 -7.76 4.13 15.68
N PRO A 244 -7.87 5.12 16.59
CA PRO A 244 -7.98 6.54 16.21
C PRO A 244 -6.79 7.10 15.42
N GLY A 245 -5.62 6.47 15.53
CA GLY A 245 -4.40 6.82 14.79
C GLY A 245 -4.24 6.14 13.43
N ILE A 246 -5.13 5.21 13.08
CA ILE A 246 -5.00 4.39 11.87
C ILE A 246 -5.10 5.24 10.60
N ILE A 247 -4.28 4.91 9.60
CA ILE A 247 -4.42 5.44 8.25
C ILE A 247 -5.08 4.40 7.35
N VAL A 248 -5.89 4.88 6.40
CA VAL A 248 -6.73 4.06 5.54
C VAL A 248 -6.55 4.50 4.09
N ASP A 249 -6.41 3.54 3.19
CA ASP A 249 -6.31 3.75 1.77
C ASP A 249 -7.62 4.22 1.12
N ASP A 250 -7.64 4.39 -0.19
CA ASP A 250 -8.77 4.94 -0.95
C ASP A 250 -9.67 3.89 -1.60
N ARG A 251 -9.53 2.60 -1.26
CA ARG A 251 -10.24 1.50 -1.96
C ARG A 251 -11.60 1.13 -1.38
N LEU A 252 -12.13 1.92 -0.43
CA LEU A 252 -13.50 1.77 0.09
C LEU A 252 -14.58 2.42 -0.80
N ASP A 253 -14.23 2.90 -2.00
CA ASP A 253 -15.16 3.65 -2.87
C ASP A 253 -15.73 4.92 -2.20
N LEU A 254 -14.87 5.65 -1.43
CA LEU A 254 -15.24 6.87 -0.69
C LEU A 254 -14.40 8.09 -1.12
N ARG A 255 -13.87 8.12 -2.35
CA ARG A 255 -13.00 9.21 -2.81
C ARG A 255 -13.69 10.57 -2.86
N ASP A 256 -14.99 10.60 -3.09
CA ASP A 256 -15.86 11.78 -3.11
C ASP A 256 -16.40 12.17 -1.71
N VAL A 257 -16.08 11.40 -0.67
CA VAL A 257 -16.51 11.65 0.70
C VAL A 257 -15.41 12.32 1.49
N GLU A 258 -15.68 13.49 2.08
CA GLU A 258 -14.72 14.20 2.94
C GLU A 258 -14.28 13.29 4.11
N GLY A 259 -12.99 13.04 4.23
CA GLY A 259 -12.43 12.14 5.25
C GLY A 259 -12.61 10.65 4.93
N GLY A 260 -13.08 10.28 3.74
CA GLY A 260 -13.32 8.89 3.33
C GLY A 260 -12.06 8.05 3.16
N TRP A 261 -10.88 8.67 3.10
CA TRP A 261 -9.58 8.02 2.89
C TRP A 261 -8.44 8.93 3.34
N ASP A 262 -7.25 8.38 3.44
CA ASP A 262 -6.04 9.10 3.83
C ASP A 262 -5.02 9.26 2.70
N PHE A 263 -4.81 8.23 1.89
CA PHE A 263 -3.85 8.21 0.78
C PHE A 263 -4.38 7.38 -0.39
N THR A 264 -3.92 7.70 -1.60
CA THR A 264 -4.24 6.93 -2.81
C THR A 264 -3.20 5.87 -3.12
N THR A 265 -3.62 4.81 -3.82
CA THR A 265 -2.82 3.61 -4.03
C THR A 265 -2.67 3.25 -5.52
N PRO A 266 -1.92 4.05 -6.31
CA PRO A 266 -1.58 3.64 -7.68
C PRO A 266 -0.82 2.31 -7.67
N GLU A 267 -1.36 1.33 -8.40
CA GLU A 267 -0.87 -0.03 -8.39
C GLU A 267 -0.08 -0.35 -9.66
N GLN A 268 1.15 -0.86 -9.51
CA GLN A 268 2.03 -1.33 -10.59
C GLN A 268 2.31 -0.26 -11.67
N VAL A 269 2.21 1.03 -11.33
CA VAL A 269 2.45 2.13 -12.25
C VAL A 269 3.52 3.07 -11.72
N LYS A 270 4.31 3.66 -12.60
CA LYS A 270 5.15 4.81 -12.32
C LYS A 270 4.30 6.07 -12.45
N VAL A 271 4.12 6.78 -11.35
CA VAL A 271 3.34 8.02 -11.31
C VAL A 271 4.13 9.14 -11.99
N ALA A 272 3.54 9.80 -12.99
CA ALA A 272 4.25 10.81 -13.76
C ALA A 272 4.56 12.09 -12.96
N LYS A 273 3.64 12.50 -12.08
CA LYS A 273 3.78 13.66 -11.20
C LYS A 273 3.02 13.40 -9.89
N TRP A 274 3.24 14.22 -8.87
CA TRP A 274 2.48 14.13 -7.62
C TRP A 274 0.98 14.20 -7.90
N PRO A 275 0.16 13.20 -7.51
CA PRO A 275 -1.27 13.21 -7.72
C PRO A 275 -1.94 14.40 -7.03
N GLU A 276 -2.93 14.98 -7.71
CA GLU A 276 -3.69 16.11 -7.21
C GLU A 276 -5.19 15.82 -7.23
N GLN A 277 -5.90 16.37 -6.27
CA GLN A 277 -7.35 16.44 -6.24
C GLN A 277 -7.77 17.86 -5.88
N ASP A 278 -8.65 18.46 -6.66
CA ASP A 278 -9.12 19.84 -6.48
C ASP A 278 -7.97 20.86 -6.35
N GLY A 279 -6.91 20.69 -7.15
CA GLY A 279 -5.71 21.54 -7.16
C GLY A 279 -4.80 21.38 -5.93
N ARG A 280 -4.99 20.34 -5.12
CA ARG A 280 -4.16 20.06 -3.92
C ARG A 280 -3.43 18.75 -4.10
N LYS A 281 -2.14 18.75 -3.80
CA LYS A 281 -1.32 17.52 -3.71
C LYS A 281 -1.88 16.60 -2.65
N ILE A 282 -2.12 15.35 -3.02
CA ILE A 282 -2.69 14.33 -2.12
C ILE A 282 -1.61 13.30 -1.73
N PRO A 283 -1.65 12.77 -0.49
CA PRO A 283 -0.77 11.67 -0.09
C PRO A 283 -1.01 10.43 -0.97
N TRP A 284 0.07 9.73 -1.33
CA TRP A 284 -0.01 8.55 -2.17
C TRP A 284 1.11 7.55 -1.89
N GLU A 285 0.83 6.31 -2.19
CA GLU A 285 1.73 5.18 -2.05
C GLU A 285 1.59 4.28 -3.27
N THR A 286 2.67 4.07 -4.04
CA THR A 286 2.61 3.04 -5.07
C THR A 286 2.88 1.68 -4.45
N CYS A 287 2.02 0.72 -4.73
CA CYS A 287 2.29 -0.68 -4.41
C CYS A 287 2.86 -1.38 -5.64
N GLN A 288 4.01 -2.03 -5.44
CA GLN A 288 4.81 -2.65 -6.50
C GLN A 288 5.27 -4.04 -6.08
N THR A 289 5.53 -4.90 -7.04
CA THR A 289 6.07 -6.24 -6.81
C THR A 289 7.53 -6.33 -7.22
N PHE A 290 8.26 -7.30 -6.68
CA PHE A 290 9.59 -7.69 -7.18
C PHE A 290 9.50 -8.28 -8.60
N SER A 291 8.39 -8.93 -8.90
CA SER A 291 8.15 -9.65 -10.17
C SER A 291 6.78 -9.29 -10.76
N GLY A 292 6.17 -10.14 -11.56
CA GLY A 292 4.83 -9.97 -12.13
C GLY A 292 3.69 -10.47 -11.23
N SER A 293 3.96 -10.92 -10.00
CA SER A 293 2.96 -11.54 -9.10
C SER A 293 3.00 -10.95 -7.69
N TRP A 294 1.83 -10.82 -7.05
CA TRP A 294 1.74 -10.46 -5.63
C TRP A 294 2.03 -11.68 -4.74
N GLY A 295 1.35 -12.80 -4.96
CA GLY A 295 1.62 -14.05 -4.27
C GLY A 295 2.81 -14.80 -4.87
N TYR A 296 3.31 -15.81 -4.14
CA TYR A 296 4.39 -16.64 -4.64
C TYR A 296 4.03 -17.31 -5.98
N TYR A 297 4.91 -17.08 -6.97
CA TYR A 297 4.83 -17.72 -8.28
C TYR A 297 6.21 -18.29 -8.62
N ARG A 298 6.33 -19.62 -8.55
CA ARG A 298 7.62 -20.32 -8.72
C ARG A 298 8.26 -20.05 -10.08
N ASP A 299 7.45 -20.10 -11.14
CA ASP A 299 7.90 -20.03 -12.52
C ASP A 299 7.89 -18.57 -13.07
N GLU A 300 7.77 -17.56 -12.19
CA GLU A 300 7.85 -16.16 -12.56
C GLU A 300 9.28 -15.76 -12.99
N TYR A 301 9.40 -15.08 -14.11
CA TYR A 301 10.67 -14.70 -14.72
C TYR A 301 10.86 -13.20 -14.91
N THR A 302 9.85 -12.38 -14.59
CA THR A 302 9.89 -10.92 -14.79
C THR A 302 10.42 -10.17 -13.55
N TRP A 303 11.47 -10.69 -12.93
CA TRP A 303 12.06 -10.09 -11.74
C TRP A 303 12.79 -8.79 -12.05
N LYS A 304 12.47 -7.77 -11.26
CA LYS A 304 13.16 -6.48 -11.31
C LYS A 304 14.54 -6.60 -10.65
N SER A 305 15.55 -5.96 -11.26
CA SER A 305 16.87 -5.85 -10.64
C SER A 305 16.85 -4.93 -9.42
N PRO A 306 17.81 -5.02 -8.51
CA PRO A 306 17.97 -4.06 -7.40
C PRO A 306 17.99 -2.60 -7.86
N ALA A 307 18.66 -2.30 -8.99
CA ALA A 307 18.68 -0.96 -9.58
C ALA A 307 17.26 -0.46 -9.94
N GLN A 308 16.45 -1.32 -10.59
CA GLN A 308 15.05 -0.97 -10.93
C GLN A 308 14.20 -0.77 -9.69
N LEU A 309 14.39 -1.56 -8.63
CA LEU A 309 13.67 -1.41 -7.36
C LEU A 309 14.06 -0.13 -6.61
N LEU A 310 15.35 0.21 -6.61
CA LEU A 310 15.85 1.47 -6.04
C LEU A 310 15.37 2.68 -6.84
N GLU A 311 15.34 2.59 -8.17
CA GLU A 311 14.76 3.63 -9.03
C GLU A 311 13.28 3.85 -8.71
N LEU A 312 12.47 2.78 -8.55
CA LEU A 312 11.07 2.88 -8.13
C LEU A 312 10.92 3.61 -6.79
N LEU A 313 11.77 3.31 -5.81
CA LEU A 313 11.76 3.96 -4.51
C LEU A 313 12.08 5.46 -4.63
N VAL A 314 13.18 5.79 -5.27
CA VAL A 314 13.63 7.18 -5.43
C VAL A 314 12.64 7.98 -6.27
N GLU A 315 12.09 7.40 -7.34
CA GLU A 315 11.09 8.02 -8.20
C GLU A 315 9.80 8.33 -7.41
N SER A 316 9.35 7.41 -6.56
CA SER A 316 8.19 7.64 -5.70
C SER A 316 8.42 8.82 -4.74
N VAL A 317 9.57 8.83 -4.07
CA VAL A 317 9.93 9.90 -3.12
C VAL A 317 10.12 11.23 -3.82
N SER A 318 10.72 11.27 -5.02
CA SER A 318 10.91 12.50 -5.81
C SER A 318 9.60 13.17 -6.23
N LYS A 319 8.50 12.44 -6.12
CA LYS A 319 7.14 12.90 -6.41
C LYS A 319 6.25 12.90 -5.16
N GLY A 320 6.87 12.94 -3.96
CA GLY A 320 6.20 13.06 -2.67
C GLY A 320 5.47 11.82 -2.18
N GLY A 321 5.66 10.67 -2.81
CA GLY A 321 4.98 9.42 -2.49
C GLY A 321 5.82 8.44 -1.67
N ASN A 322 5.17 7.34 -1.30
CA ASN A 322 5.79 6.17 -0.67
C ASN A 322 5.87 5.00 -1.66
N LEU A 323 6.80 4.10 -1.41
CA LEU A 323 6.85 2.78 -2.03
C LEU A 323 6.46 1.71 -1.01
N LEU A 324 5.43 0.92 -1.33
CA LEU A 324 5.06 -0.31 -0.64
C LEU A 324 5.47 -1.49 -1.54
N LEU A 325 6.58 -2.15 -1.21
CA LEU A 325 7.19 -3.19 -2.04
C LEU A 325 6.81 -4.58 -1.55
N ASN A 326 6.22 -5.38 -2.43
CA ASN A 326 5.59 -6.66 -2.10
C ASN A 326 6.52 -7.85 -2.22
N VAL A 327 6.48 -8.72 -1.21
CA VAL A 327 7.00 -10.07 -1.24
C VAL A 327 5.87 -11.09 -1.18
N GLY A 328 6.00 -12.20 -1.91
CA GLY A 328 5.11 -13.36 -1.83
C GLY A 328 5.85 -14.54 -1.22
N PRO A 329 5.64 -14.86 0.07
CA PRO A 329 6.28 -16.01 0.71
C PRO A 329 5.86 -17.33 0.09
N THR A 330 6.74 -18.33 0.12
CA THR A 330 6.45 -19.71 -0.29
C THR A 330 5.39 -20.34 0.62
N ALA A 331 4.83 -21.48 0.22
CA ALA A 331 3.85 -22.20 1.03
C ALA A 331 4.40 -22.60 2.41
N ARG A 332 5.71 -22.84 2.53
CA ARG A 332 6.38 -23.19 3.79
C ARG A 332 6.70 -21.96 4.68
N GLY A 333 6.46 -20.72 4.19
CA GLY A 333 6.69 -19.50 4.95
C GLY A 333 8.09 -18.88 4.80
N THR A 334 8.81 -19.17 3.73
CA THR A 334 10.10 -18.55 3.43
C THR A 334 9.98 -17.52 2.31
N PHE A 335 10.79 -16.47 2.30
CA PHE A 335 10.91 -15.62 1.12
C PHE A 335 11.71 -16.31 0.03
N ASP A 336 11.32 -16.11 -1.24
CA ASP A 336 12.11 -16.55 -2.39
C ASP A 336 13.53 -15.96 -2.32
N HIS A 337 14.55 -16.75 -2.66
CA HIS A 337 15.95 -16.33 -2.60
C HIS A 337 16.21 -15.06 -3.42
N ARG A 338 15.54 -14.88 -4.57
CA ARG A 338 15.65 -13.68 -5.42
C ARG A 338 15.13 -12.44 -4.71
N ALA A 339 14.05 -12.57 -3.92
CA ALA A 339 13.53 -11.48 -3.08
C ALA A 339 14.51 -11.16 -1.94
N GLN A 340 15.09 -12.19 -1.29
CA GLN A 340 16.08 -12.01 -0.23
C GLN A 340 17.33 -11.27 -0.73
N GLU A 341 17.88 -11.66 -1.89
CA GLU A 341 19.02 -11.00 -2.53
C GLU A 341 18.72 -9.53 -2.85
N SER A 342 17.54 -9.27 -3.42
CA SER A 342 17.13 -7.90 -3.75
C SER A 342 16.92 -7.05 -2.49
N LEU A 343 16.31 -7.59 -1.43
CA LEU A 343 16.16 -6.90 -0.14
C LEU A 343 17.52 -6.57 0.48
N ARG A 344 18.48 -7.50 0.41
CA ARG A 344 19.84 -7.27 0.89
C ARG A 344 20.53 -6.14 0.12
N ALA A 345 20.48 -6.17 -1.21
CA ALA A 345 21.08 -5.14 -2.06
C ALA A 345 20.45 -3.76 -1.83
N MET A 346 19.12 -3.69 -1.68
CA MET A 346 18.44 -2.45 -1.32
C MET A 346 18.88 -1.96 0.06
N GLY A 347 19.04 -2.86 1.03
CA GLY A 347 19.50 -2.54 2.37
C GLY A 347 20.91 -1.97 2.40
N GLU A 348 21.83 -2.52 1.64
CA GLU A 348 23.20 -2.01 1.48
C GLU A 348 23.19 -0.58 0.93
N TRP A 349 22.37 -0.31 -0.08
CA TRP A 349 22.21 1.05 -0.60
C TRP A 349 21.53 2.00 0.42
N MET A 350 20.48 1.55 1.11
CA MET A 350 19.77 2.35 2.09
C MET A 350 20.63 2.69 3.31
N ALA A 351 21.54 1.80 3.72
CA ALA A 351 22.49 2.07 4.81
C ALA A 351 23.38 3.28 4.52
N LEU A 352 23.75 3.46 3.27
CA LEU A 352 24.62 4.56 2.81
C LEU A 352 23.82 5.81 2.41
N ASN A 353 22.64 5.62 1.77
CA ASN A 353 21.93 6.69 1.09
C ASN A 353 20.53 6.99 1.68
N GLY A 354 20.11 6.33 2.75
CA GLY A 354 18.75 6.47 3.31
C GLY A 354 18.35 7.89 3.71
N ARG A 355 19.32 8.78 3.97
CA ARG A 355 19.04 10.21 4.23
C ARG A 355 18.41 10.92 3.04
N SER A 356 18.61 10.41 1.82
CA SER A 356 17.98 10.94 0.60
C SER A 356 16.56 10.42 0.36
N VAL A 357 16.08 9.52 1.24
CA VAL A 357 14.75 8.89 1.18
C VAL A 357 13.88 9.34 2.36
N TYR A 358 14.33 9.08 3.59
CA TYR A 358 13.52 9.35 4.79
C TYR A 358 13.30 10.84 5.01
N GLY A 359 12.04 11.23 5.23
CA GLY A 359 11.66 12.63 5.40
C GLY A 359 11.85 13.50 4.16
N CYS A 360 12.23 12.89 3.03
CA CYS A 360 12.36 13.58 1.77
C CYS A 360 11.04 13.63 0.99
N THR A 361 10.97 14.54 0.05
CA THR A 361 9.82 14.78 -0.81
C THR A 361 10.28 15.34 -2.17
N GLU A 362 9.36 15.78 -2.99
CA GLU A 362 9.63 16.47 -4.25
C GLU A 362 10.53 17.69 -4.04
N ALA A 363 11.42 17.96 -4.98
CA ALA A 363 12.26 19.15 -4.98
C ALA A 363 11.43 20.45 -5.01
N PRO A 364 11.93 21.55 -4.43
CA PRO A 364 11.25 22.84 -4.51
C PRO A 364 10.93 23.25 -5.94
N GLU A 365 9.80 23.96 -6.09
CA GLU A 365 9.37 24.49 -7.38
C GLU A 365 10.48 25.31 -8.08
N GLY A 366 10.59 25.16 -9.39
CA GLY A 366 11.62 25.82 -10.18
C GLY A 366 12.99 25.09 -10.23
N LEU A 367 13.13 23.95 -9.53
CA LEU A 367 14.30 23.08 -9.68
C LEU A 367 13.97 21.92 -10.63
N ALA A 368 14.57 21.95 -11.81
CA ALA A 368 14.43 20.87 -12.80
C ALA A 368 15.51 19.81 -12.57
N ALA A 369 15.11 18.53 -12.59
CA ALA A 369 16.04 17.42 -12.58
C ALA A 369 16.80 17.37 -13.93
N PRO A 370 18.13 17.31 -13.92
CA PRO A 370 18.90 17.02 -15.14
C PRO A 370 18.49 15.68 -15.77
N PRO A 371 18.73 15.48 -17.08
CA PRO A 371 18.48 14.20 -17.72
C PRO A 371 19.13 13.03 -16.97
N ASN A 372 18.43 11.90 -16.89
CA ASN A 372 18.86 10.68 -16.18
C ASN A 372 19.18 10.89 -14.69
N THR A 373 18.53 11.87 -14.06
CA THR A 373 18.62 12.07 -12.61
C THR A 373 17.22 12.20 -12.01
N LEU A 374 17.13 11.97 -10.68
CA LEU A 374 15.98 12.31 -9.87
C LEU A 374 16.40 13.20 -8.71
N LEU A 375 15.53 14.10 -8.31
CA LEU A 375 15.78 15.01 -7.19
C LEU A 375 14.85 14.65 -6.03
N THR A 376 15.44 14.53 -4.83
CA THR A 376 14.67 14.46 -3.59
C THR A 376 15.09 15.59 -2.66
N TRP A 377 14.18 16.12 -1.87
CA TRP A 377 14.38 17.26 -1.00
C TRP A 377 13.95 16.94 0.43
N ASN A 378 14.84 17.20 1.39
CA ASN A 378 14.49 17.15 2.80
C ASN A 378 14.24 18.56 3.34
N PRO A 379 13.00 18.96 3.60
CA PRO A 379 12.67 20.32 4.03
C PRO A 379 13.19 20.63 5.45
N ALA A 380 13.29 19.62 6.32
CA ALA A 380 13.74 19.82 7.70
C ALA A 380 15.25 20.12 7.79
N THR A 381 16.04 19.47 6.94
CA THR A 381 17.51 19.66 6.92
C THR A 381 17.98 20.63 5.84
N ARG A 382 17.09 21.04 4.94
CA ARG A 382 17.41 21.86 3.75
C ARG A 382 18.50 21.22 2.89
N ARG A 383 18.35 19.90 2.62
CA ARG A 383 19.26 19.13 1.77
C ARG A 383 18.54 18.72 0.48
N LEU A 384 19.19 19.00 -0.63
CA LEU A 384 18.80 18.51 -1.95
C LEU A 384 19.69 17.31 -2.28
N TYR A 385 19.08 16.24 -2.77
CA TYR A 385 19.79 15.02 -3.19
C TYR A 385 19.59 14.80 -4.68
N VAL A 386 20.69 14.60 -5.39
CA VAL A 386 20.70 14.30 -6.83
C VAL A 386 21.06 12.83 -7.01
N HIS A 387 20.09 12.03 -7.42
CA HIS A 387 20.25 10.60 -7.68
C HIS A 387 20.65 10.40 -9.13
N LEU A 388 21.79 9.78 -9.38
CA LEU A 388 22.38 9.58 -10.70
C LEU A 388 21.94 8.22 -11.27
N LEU A 389 20.82 8.19 -12.03
CA LEU A 389 20.29 6.97 -12.64
C LEU A 389 21.21 6.44 -13.75
N ALA A 390 21.76 7.36 -14.56
CA ALA A 390 22.89 7.09 -15.44
C ALA A 390 24.06 7.98 -15.03
N TYR A 391 25.24 7.39 -14.89
CA TYR A 391 26.41 8.14 -14.44
C TYR A 391 26.97 9.00 -15.58
N PRO A 392 27.02 10.33 -15.43
CA PRO A 392 27.63 11.21 -16.45
C PRO A 392 29.14 11.06 -16.43
N LEU A 393 29.83 11.41 -17.52
CA LEU A 393 31.28 11.23 -17.65
C LEU A 393 32.07 11.93 -16.56
N ASN A 394 31.95 13.25 -16.42
CA ASN A 394 32.65 13.99 -15.37
C ASN A 394 31.99 15.32 -15.00
N ARG A 395 30.88 15.67 -15.64
CA ARG A 395 30.21 16.95 -15.39
C ARG A 395 28.69 16.79 -15.41
N LEU A 396 28.02 17.39 -14.45
CA LEU A 396 26.57 17.46 -14.38
C LEU A 396 26.14 18.91 -14.16
N ALA A 397 25.28 19.42 -15.03
CA ALA A 397 24.69 20.74 -14.88
C ALA A 397 23.45 20.68 -14.00
N LEU A 398 23.33 21.60 -13.06
CA LEU A 398 22.12 21.85 -12.25
C LEU A 398 21.56 23.23 -12.63
N PRO A 399 20.52 23.30 -13.45
CA PRO A 399 19.98 24.55 -13.95
C PRO A 399 19.49 25.48 -12.83
N GLY A 400 19.85 26.74 -12.91
CA GLY A 400 19.41 27.77 -11.98
C GLY A 400 19.97 27.68 -10.57
N MET A 401 21.09 26.95 -10.34
CA MET A 401 21.66 26.67 -9.01
C MET A 401 22.97 27.42 -8.68
N ALA A 402 23.50 28.28 -9.59
CA ALA A 402 24.81 28.90 -9.47
C ALA A 402 25.12 29.51 -8.11
N ASP A 403 24.18 30.30 -7.55
CA ASP A 403 24.38 31.03 -6.28
C ASP A 403 23.71 30.38 -5.07
N LYS A 404 23.11 29.21 -5.22
CA LYS A 404 22.29 28.59 -4.17
C LYS A 404 23.03 27.54 -3.33
N VAL A 405 24.17 27.05 -3.82
CA VAL A 405 24.89 25.93 -3.20
C VAL A 405 26.04 26.43 -2.31
N LYS A 406 26.10 25.88 -1.10
CA LYS A 406 27.19 26.11 -0.15
C LYS A 406 28.25 25.01 -0.23
N TYR A 407 27.84 23.75 -0.38
CA TYR A 407 28.71 22.59 -0.38
C TYR A 407 28.02 21.40 -1.08
N ALA A 408 28.80 20.51 -1.65
CA ALA A 408 28.30 19.27 -2.25
C ALA A 408 29.24 18.10 -1.93
N GLN A 409 28.66 16.92 -1.69
CA GLN A 409 29.42 15.69 -1.43
C GLN A 409 28.68 14.48 -1.97
N PHE A 410 29.39 13.39 -2.21
CA PHE A 410 28.74 12.09 -2.36
C PHE A 410 28.16 11.63 -1.03
N LEU A 411 26.95 11.04 -1.06
CA LEU A 411 26.28 10.65 0.17
C LEU A 411 26.87 9.38 0.78
N HIS A 412 27.37 8.45 -0.04
CA HIS A 412 27.84 7.14 0.39
C HIS A 412 29.16 7.15 1.18
N ASP A 413 30.04 8.13 0.92
CA ASP A 413 31.37 8.21 1.56
C ASP A 413 31.73 9.61 2.06
N ALA A 414 30.82 10.59 1.90
CA ALA A 414 31.00 11.99 2.24
C ALA A 414 32.19 12.69 1.53
N SER A 415 32.71 12.14 0.44
CA SER A 415 33.74 12.80 -0.36
C SER A 415 33.19 14.04 -1.05
N GLU A 416 33.97 15.13 -1.04
CA GLU A 416 33.63 16.41 -1.65
C GLU A 416 33.37 16.28 -3.15
N VAL A 417 32.31 16.88 -3.63
CA VAL A 417 32.02 17.09 -5.05
C VAL A 417 32.25 18.57 -5.35
N ARG A 418 33.32 18.87 -6.11
CA ARG A 418 33.61 20.23 -6.54
C ARG A 418 32.56 20.75 -7.49
N PHE A 419 32.32 22.05 -7.44
CA PHE A 419 31.41 22.71 -8.33
C PHE A 419 31.84 24.12 -8.68
N ASN A 420 31.37 24.64 -9.79
CA ASN A 420 31.55 26.03 -10.23
C ASN A 420 30.27 26.55 -10.89
N ALA A 421 30.06 27.86 -10.79
CA ALA A 421 29.04 28.52 -11.58
C ALA A 421 29.40 28.50 -13.08
N GLY A 422 28.38 28.49 -13.91
CA GLY A 422 28.55 28.64 -15.35
C GLY A 422 28.95 30.07 -15.74
N SER A 423 29.18 30.28 -17.00
CA SER A 423 29.51 31.59 -17.57
C SER A 423 28.78 31.79 -18.92
N GLY A 424 28.66 33.04 -19.37
CA GLY A 424 27.92 33.34 -20.59
C GLY A 424 26.44 32.93 -20.50
N ASP A 425 25.98 32.16 -21.45
CA ASP A 425 24.58 31.68 -21.50
C ASP A 425 24.20 30.76 -20.35
N ASP A 426 25.18 30.09 -19.73
CA ASP A 426 25.00 29.16 -18.59
C ASP A 426 25.27 29.85 -17.22
N ALA A 427 25.37 31.18 -17.13
CA ALA A 427 25.76 31.90 -15.91
C ALA A 427 24.85 31.61 -14.70
N GLY A 428 23.61 31.19 -14.93
CA GLY A 428 22.65 30.78 -13.89
C GLY A 428 22.82 29.36 -13.39
N ASP A 429 23.61 28.54 -14.06
CA ASP A 429 23.72 27.11 -13.78
C ASP A 429 24.93 26.78 -12.89
N LEU A 430 24.79 25.72 -12.11
CA LEU A 430 25.88 25.13 -11.35
C LEU A 430 26.36 23.85 -12.04
N PHE A 431 27.67 23.71 -12.15
CA PHE A 431 28.29 22.50 -12.72
C PHE A 431 29.02 21.71 -11.64
N LEU A 432 28.52 20.51 -11.37
CA LEU A 432 29.22 19.54 -10.50
C LEU A 432 30.34 18.87 -11.31
N THR A 433 31.53 18.76 -10.71
CA THR A 433 32.65 17.98 -11.24
C THR A 433 32.69 16.62 -10.57
N LEU A 434 32.34 15.58 -11.31
CA LEU A 434 32.26 14.21 -10.82
C LEU A 434 33.56 13.42 -11.20
N PRO A 435 33.92 12.39 -10.42
CA PRO A 435 34.97 11.44 -10.82
C PRO A 435 34.66 10.82 -12.18
N VAL A 436 35.72 10.47 -12.93
CA VAL A 436 35.58 9.77 -14.23
C VAL A 436 34.97 8.38 -14.04
N SER A 437 35.41 7.68 -12.97
CA SER A 437 34.85 6.36 -12.63
C SER A 437 33.64 6.49 -11.74
N LYS A 438 32.56 5.78 -12.11
CA LYS A 438 31.35 5.68 -11.28
C LYS A 438 31.73 5.11 -9.89
N PRO A 439 31.27 5.71 -8.79
CA PRO A 439 31.37 5.10 -7.46
C PRO A 439 30.75 3.69 -7.42
N PRO A 440 31.27 2.78 -6.58
CA PRO A 440 30.80 1.39 -6.52
C PRO A 440 29.48 1.25 -5.73
N VAL A 441 28.49 2.06 -6.09
CA VAL A 441 27.12 2.04 -5.55
C VAL A 441 26.12 2.04 -6.70
N GLU A 442 24.96 1.45 -6.50
CA GLU A 442 24.02 1.21 -7.60
C GLU A 442 23.51 2.52 -8.21
N ILE A 443 22.97 3.41 -7.43
CA ILE A 443 22.54 4.77 -7.80
C ILE A 443 23.33 5.74 -6.93
N PRO A 444 24.45 6.30 -7.40
CA PRO A 444 25.20 7.30 -6.63
C PRO A 444 24.35 8.52 -6.33
N VAL A 445 24.48 9.08 -5.15
CA VAL A 445 23.72 10.25 -4.70
C VAL A 445 24.67 11.38 -4.34
N VAL A 446 24.44 12.56 -4.90
CA VAL A 446 25.12 13.79 -4.49
C VAL A 446 24.21 14.54 -3.52
N GLU A 447 24.69 14.76 -2.29
CA GLU A 447 24.04 15.60 -1.29
C GLU A 447 24.50 17.04 -1.45
N ILE A 448 23.53 17.95 -1.59
CA ILE A 448 23.76 19.38 -1.80
C ILE A 448 23.26 20.16 -0.60
N TYR A 449 24.14 20.96 -0.03
CA TYR A 449 23.88 21.91 1.06
C TYR A 449 23.52 23.26 0.45
N LEU A 450 22.29 23.69 0.63
CA LEU A 450 21.86 25.01 0.17
C LEU A 450 22.27 26.11 1.18
N LYS A 451 22.49 27.32 0.65
CA LYS A 451 22.75 28.54 1.44
C LYS A 451 21.57 28.97 2.30
#